data_20a73869dfe930a76f2d70d39ce51cdf
#
_entry.id   20a73869dfe930a76f2d70d39ce51cdf
#
_cell.length_a   1.000
_cell.length_b   1.000
_cell.length_c   1.000
_cell.angle_alpha   90.00
_cell.angle_beta   90.00
_cell.angle_gamma   90.00
#
_symmetry.space_group_name_H-M   'P 1'
#
loop_
_entity.id
_entity.type
_entity.pdbx_description
1 polymer ?
#
loop_
_entity_poly.entity_id
_entity_poly.type
_entity_poly.pdbx_seq_one_letter_code
_entity_poly.pdbx_strand_id
1 'polypeptide(L)'
;MPKEVFGADYAFLRNPQLMSTDEIVTIAQSFVKLGVTKIRLTGGEPLLRKDLSEIVRRLKSEVCVPEVALTTNGWLLARYAEELRDAGLDRLNVSVDSLSSETAGKMNGMGLDSKRVLESIEMASGLGLPVKINTAVRRGINDHEVEELAAYFRERGHTLRFIEFMDVGNSNGWQSDEVVPAQEIVDRIQARWPIEAIAPAYRGEVAARYRYSDGAG
;
A
#
# COMPACT_ATOMS: atom_id res chain seq x y z
N MET A 1 -9.09 -1.72 9.38
CA MET A 1 -9.66 -0.47 9.92
C MET A 1 -10.01 -0.75 11.38
N PRO A 2 -9.55 0.09 12.32
CA PRO A 2 -9.77 -0.13 13.75
C PRO A 2 -11.26 -0.16 14.08
N LYS A 3 -11.70 -1.12 14.88
CA LYS A 3 -13.12 -1.26 15.30
C LYS A 3 -13.59 -0.09 16.17
N GLU A 4 -12.64 0.61 16.81
CA GLU A 4 -12.90 1.79 17.64
C GLU A 4 -13.27 3.01 16.79
N VAL A 5 -12.80 3.05 15.55
CA VAL A 5 -13.05 4.13 14.57
C VAL A 5 -14.26 3.81 13.70
N PHE A 6 -14.38 2.56 13.31
CA PHE A 6 -15.51 2.05 12.53
C PHE A 6 -16.25 1.06 13.42
N GLY A 7 -17.16 1.56 14.27
CA GLY A 7 -17.91 0.75 15.21
C GLY A 7 -18.61 -0.43 14.56
N ALA A 8 -19.14 -1.35 15.38
CA ALA A 8 -19.82 -2.57 14.90
C ALA A 8 -20.97 -2.27 13.92
N ASP A 9 -21.49 -1.05 13.94
CA ASP A 9 -22.61 -0.57 13.11
C ASP A 9 -22.16 0.15 11.82
N TYR A 10 -20.84 0.23 11.53
CA TYR A 10 -20.36 0.82 10.29
C TYR A 10 -20.78 -0.04 9.10
N ALA A 11 -21.75 0.44 8.34
CA ALA A 11 -22.25 -0.24 7.15
C ALA A 11 -21.33 0.01 5.95
N PHE A 12 -20.47 -0.95 5.64
CA PHE A 12 -19.81 -0.96 4.33
C PHE A 12 -20.84 -1.07 3.21
N LEU A 13 -20.57 -0.42 2.07
CA LEU A 13 -21.40 -0.54 0.88
C LEU A 13 -21.58 -2.03 0.53
N ARG A 14 -22.82 -2.44 0.30
CA ARG A 14 -23.13 -3.81 -0.15
C ARG A 14 -22.76 -3.97 -1.62
N ASN A 15 -22.49 -5.19 -2.07
CA ASN A 15 -22.12 -5.48 -3.46
C ASN A 15 -22.98 -4.78 -4.52
N PRO A 16 -24.33 -4.68 -4.39
CA PRO A 16 -25.16 -3.97 -5.38
C PRO A 16 -24.92 -2.45 -5.44
N GLN A 17 -24.22 -1.87 -4.46
CA GLN A 17 -23.89 -0.44 -4.39
C GLN A 17 -22.47 -0.14 -4.90
N LEU A 18 -21.69 -1.19 -5.21
CA LEU A 18 -20.36 -1.04 -5.79
C LEU A 18 -20.48 -0.91 -7.32
N MET A 19 -19.57 -0.16 -7.92
CA MET A 19 -19.48 -0.11 -9.38
C MET A 19 -19.28 -1.51 -9.95
N SER A 20 -20.01 -1.83 -11.00
CA SER A 20 -19.80 -3.04 -11.80
C SER A 20 -18.48 -2.97 -12.56
N THR A 21 -17.99 -4.11 -13.03
CA THR A 21 -16.79 -4.16 -13.89
C THR A 21 -16.98 -3.31 -15.15
N ASP A 22 -18.15 -3.30 -15.77
CA ASP A 22 -18.45 -2.50 -16.96
C ASP A 22 -18.39 -1.00 -16.69
N GLU A 23 -18.93 -0.55 -15.54
CA GLU A 23 -18.87 0.86 -15.13
C GLU A 23 -17.41 1.29 -14.88
N ILE A 24 -16.60 0.45 -14.22
CA ILE A 24 -15.18 0.73 -13.97
C ILE A 24 -14.44 0.87 -15.32
N VAL A 25 -14.65 -0.05 -16.25
CA VAL A 25 -14.04 -0.02 -17.58
C VAL A 25 -14.46 1.23 -18.36
N THR A 26 -15.74 1.58 -18.34
CA THR A 26 -16.28 2.78 -19.04
C THR A 26 -15.65 4.06 -18.47
N ILE A 27 -15.57 4.18 -17.14
CA ILE A 27 -14.95 5.31 -16.48
C ILE A 27 -13.46 5.37 -16.83
N ALA A 28 -12.75 4.24 -16.74
CA ALA A 28 -11.33 4.16 -17.06
C ALA A 28 -11.03 4.57 -18.51
N GLN A 29 -11.85 4.15 -19.47
CA GLN A 29 -11.74 4.58 -20.88
C GLN A 29 -11.83 6.10 -21.03
N SER A 30 -12.75 6.71 -20.29
CA SER A 30 -12.91 8.17 -20.30
C SER A 30 -11.67 8.89 -19.75
N PHE A 31 -11.11 8.40 -18.63
CA PHE A 31 -9.91 8.98 -18.06
C PHE A 31 -8.65 8.77 -18.92
N VAL A 32 -8.50 7.61 -19.53
CA VAL A 32 -7.37 7.35 -20.44
C VAL A 32 -7.42 8.28 -21.66
N LYS A 33 -8.61 8.54 -22.22
CA LYS A 33 -8.79 9.54 -23.30
C LYS A 33 -8.38 10.96 -22.87
N LEU A 34 -8.44 11.27 -21.58
CA LEU A 34 -7.98 12.54 -20.98
C LEU A 34 -6.49 12.53 -20.60
N GLY A 35 -5.77 11.47 -20.94
CA GLY A 35 -4.32 11.37 -20.69
C GLY A 35 -3.92 10.71 -19.37
N VAL A 36 -4.84 10.07 -18.66
CA VAL A 36 -4.49 9.29 -17.46
C VAL A 36 -3.71 8.04 -17.91
N THR A 37 -2.52 7.89 -17.35
CA THR A 37 -1.61 6.77 -17.65
C THR A 37 -1.54 5.73 -16.55
N LYS A 38 -2.15 6.00 -15.39
CA LYS A 38 -2.09 5.13 -14.22
C LYS A 38 -3.43 5.04 -13.52
N ILE A 39 -3.87 3.81 -13.29
CA ILE A 39 -5.06 3.51 -12.48
C ILE A 39 -4.62 2.69 -11.28
N ARG A 40 -5.07 3.09 -10.08
CA ARG A 40 -4.85 2.33 -8.86
C ARG A 40 -6.16 1.82 -8.30
N LEU A 41 -6.26 0.51 -8.25
CA LEU A 41 -7.38 -0.17 -7.62
C LEU A 41 -7.17 -0.18 -6.10
N THR A 42 -8.17 0.26 -5.38
CA THR A 42 -8.21 0.33 -3.92
C THR A 42 -9.67 0.26 -3.46
N GLY A 43 -9.92 0.41 -2.18
CA GLY A 43 -11.27 0.43 -1.64
C GLY A 43 -11.22 0.25 -0.12
N GLY A 44 -12.08 -0.58 0.48
CA GLY A 44 -11.79 -1.16 1.77
C GLY A 44 -10.63 -2.14 1.61
N GLU A 45 -10.92 -3.38 1.26
CA GLU A 45 -9.89 -4.35 0.83
C GLU A 45 -10.28 -4.90 -0.55
N PRO A 46 -9.53 -4.54 -1.61
CA PRO A 46 -9.90 -4.92 -2.98
C PRO A 46 -9.84 -6.44 -3.23
N LEU A 47 -8.99 -7.18 -2.50
CA LEU A 47 -8.90 -8.64 -2.64
C LEU A 47 -10.14 -9.40 -2.13
N LEU A 48 -11.10 -8.70 -1.50
CA LEU A 48 -12.41 -9.28 -1.19
C LEU A 48 -13.36 -9.28 -2.40
N ARG A 49 -13.02 -8.52 -3.45
CA ARG A 49 -13.80 -8.44 -4.66
C ARG A 49 -13.49 -9.63 -5.58
N LYS A 50 -14.50 -10.44 -5.90
CA LYS A 50 -14.33 -11.70 -6.65
C LYS A 50 -13.92 -11.51 -8.11
N ASP A 51 -14.34 -10.43 -8.74
CA ASP A 51 -14.06 -10.07 -10.13
C ASP A 51 -12.86 -9.13 -10.30
N LEU A 52 -12.00 -9.01 -9.27
CA LEU A 52 -10.85 -8.10 -9.30
C LEU A 52 -9.88 -8.41 -10.44
N SER A 53 -9.55 -9.67 -10.66
CA SER A 53 -8.63 -10.08 -11.73
C SER A 53 -9.23 -9.83 -13.11
N GLU A 54 -10.54 -9.97 -13.26
CA GLU A 54 -11.24 -9.61 -14.49
C GLU A 54 -11.18 -8.09 -14.74
N ILE A 55 -11.36 -7.27 -13.70
CA ILE A 55 -11.19 -5.82 -13.80
C ILE A 55 -9.78 -5.48 -14.29
N VAL A 56 -8.74 -6.07 -13.67
CA VAL A 56 -7.35 -5.84 -14.09
C VAL A 56 -7.16 -6.22 -15.56
N ARG A 57 -7.61 -7.40 -15.95
CA ARG A 57 -7.47 -7.90 -17.32
C ARG A 57 -8.14 -6.96 -18.33
N ARG A 58 -9.35 -6.51 -18.07
CA ARG A 58 -10.08 -5.60 -18.96
C ARG A 58 -9.48 -4.20 -19.00
N LEU A 59 -8.97 -3.70 -17.88
CA LEU A 59 -8.21 -2.44 -17.87
C LEU A 59 -6.96 -2.51 -18.74
N LYS A 60 -6.27 -3.66 -18.79
CA LYS A 60 -5.08 -3.87 -19.62
C LYS A 60 -5.44 -4.15 -21.08
N SER A 61 -6.41 -5.01 -21.36
CA SER A 61 -6.71 -5.48 -22.72
C SER A 61 -7.67 -4.58 -23.51
N GLU A 62 -8.71 -4.03 -22.86
CA GLU A 62 -9.73 -3.23 -23.54
C GLU A 62 -9.45 -1.73 -23.44
N VAL A 63 -8.97 -1.26 -22.27
CA VAL A 63 -8.69 0.16 -22.03
C VAL A 63 -7.25 0.54 -22.37
N CYS A 64 -6.37 -0.44 -22.39
CA CYS A 64 -4.94 -0.27 -22.63
C CYS A 64 -4.28 0.68 -21.62
N VAL A 65 -4.66 0.56 -20.33
CA VAL A 65 -4.06 1.38 -19.26
C VAL A 65 -2.56 1.07 -19.16
N PRO A 66 -1.67 2.07 -19.29
CA PRO A 66 -0.22 1.83 -19.21
C PRO A 66 0.21 1.20 -17.88
N GLU A 67 -0.28 1.71 -16.75
CA GLU A 67 0.04 1.18 -15.42
C GLU A 67 -1.24 0.91 -14.60
N VAL A 68 -1.48 -0.34 -14.23
CA VAL A 68 -2.51 -0.75 -13.27
C VAL A 68 -1.83 -1.19 -11.97
N ALA A 69 -2.12 -0.50 -10.88
CA ALA A 69 -1.59 -0.81 -9.56
C ALA A 69 -2.72 -1.21 -8.59
N LEU A 70 -2.39 -2.02 -7.60
CA LEU A 70 -3.29 -2.46 -6.54
C LEU A 70 -2.76 -2.02 -5.19
N THR A 71 -3.64 -1.52 -4.30
CA THR A 71 -3.30 -1.29 -2.88
C THR A 71 -4.09 -2.23 -2.02
N THR A 72 -3.41 -3.01 -1.17
CA THR A 72 -4.01 -4.08 -0.34
C THR A 72 -3.36 -4.15 1.04
N ASN A 73 -4.06 -4.73 2.01
CA ASN A 73 -3.48 -5.13 3.31
C ASN A 73 -2.65 -6.42 3.24
N GLY A 74 -2.58 -7.07 2.08
CA GLY A 74 -1.78 -8.27 1.83
C GLY A 74 -2.33 -9.57 2.39
N TRP A 75 -3.36 -9.56 3.23
CA TRP A 75 -3.86 -10.76 3.92
C TRP A 75 -4.31 -11.90 2.99
N LEU A 76 -4.91 -11.54 1.86
CA LEU A 76 -5.37 -12.49 0.85
C LEU A 76 -4.42 -12.58 -0.36
N LEU A 77 -3.31 -11.85 -0.35
CA LEU A 77 -2.45 -11.68 -1.52
C LEU A 77 -1.91 -13.02 -2.04
N ALA A 78 -1.45 -13.92 -1.16
CA ALA A 78 -0.94 -15.23 -1.54
C ALA A 78 -1.94 -16.04 -2.38
N ARG A 79 -3.24 -15.85 -2.16
CA ARG A 79 -4.28 -16.54 -2.91
C ARG A 79 -4.47 -16.03 -4.33
N TYR A 80 -4.22 -14.74 -4.55
CA TYR A 80 -4.58 -14.06 -5.80
C TYR A 80 -3.39 -13.55 -6.60
N ALA A 81 -2.16 -13.63 -6.06
CA ALA A 81 -0.98 -13.03 -6.68
C ALA A 81 -0.72 -13.54 -8.10
N GLU A 82 -0.83 -14.85 -8.31
CA GLU A 82 -0.64 -15.47 -9.62
C GLU A 82 -1.70 -15.03 -10.63
N GLU A 83 -2.97 -15.07 -10.23
CA GLU A 83 -4.08 -14.64 -11.09
C GLU A 83 -4.01 -13.16 -11.45
N LEU A 84 -3.59 -12.31 -10.51
CA LEU A 84 -3.40 -10.87 -10.75
C LEU A 84 -2.22 -10.60 -11.68
N ARG A 85 -1.10 -11.32 -11.54
CA ARG A 85 0.02 -11.27 -12.47
C ARG A 85 -0.44 -11.63 -13.89
N ASP A 86 -1.15 -12.75 -14.03
CA ASP A 86 -1.62 -13.25 -15.32
C ASP A 86 -2.69 -12.33 -15.96
N ALA A 87 -3.42 -11.60 -15.13
CA ALA A 87 -4.33 -10.55 -15.56
C ALA A 87 -3.61 -9.28 -16.05
N GLY A 88 -2.30 -9.16 -15.82
CA GLY A 88 -1.47 -8.02 -16.24
C GLY A 88 -1.36 -6.90 -15.20
N LEU A 89 -1.49 -7.20 -13.90
CA LEU A 89 -1.23 -6.22 -12.86
C LEU A 89 0.25 -5.79 -12.90
N ASP A 90 0.51 -4.48 -12.96
CA ASP A 90 1.88 -3.96 -13.08
C ASP A 90 2.58 -3.81 -11.74
N ARG A 91 1.85 -3.54 -10.64
CA ARG A 91 2.46 -3.30 -9.33
C ARG A 91 1.50 -3.47 -8.16
N LEU A 92 2.06 -3.93 -7.05
CA LEU A 92 1.42 -3.97 -5.75
C LEU A 92 1.91 -2.83 -4.84
N ASN A 93 1.00 -2.26 -4.04
CA ASN A 93 1.32 -1.52 -2.84
C ASN A 93 0.71 -2.30 -1.67
N VAL A 94 1.55 -2.78 -0.77
CA VAL A 94 1.09 -3.56 0.39
C VAL A 94 1.27 -2.73 1.66
N SER A 95 0.21 -2.64 2.47
CA SER A 95 0.29 -1.93 3.75
C SER A 95 0.87 -2.86 4.82
N VAL A 96 2.01 -2.46 5.39
CA VAL A 96 2.69 -3.17 6.49
C VAL A 96 3.13 -2.13 7.51
N ASP A 97 2.38 -2.03 8.60
CA ASP A 97 2.67 -1.02 9.63
C ASP A 97 3.63 -1.53 10.72
N SER A 98 3.90 -2.83 10.79
CA SER A 98 4.79 -3.45 11.76
C SER A 98 5.21 -4.85 11.32
N LEU A 99 6.40 -5.28 11.73
CA LEU A 99 6.87 -6.66 11.62
C LEU A 99 6.28 -7.54 12.74
N SER A 100 5.84 -6.95 13.84
CA SER A 100 5.18 -7.61 14.96
C SER A 100 3.68 -7.68 14.75
N SER A 101 3.09 -8.87 14.85
CA SER A 101 1.62 -9.05 14.77
C SER A 101 0.88 -8.33 15.91
N GLU A 102 1.52 -8.17 17.08
CA GLU A 102 0.94 -7.42 18.19
C GLU A 102 0.81 -5.94 17.86
N THR A 103 1.91 -5.32 17.41
CA THR A 103 1.92 -3.89 17.03
C THR A 103 1.04 -3.64 15.81
N ALA A 104 1.09 -4.51 14.80
CA ALA A 104 0.20 -4.44 13.64
C ALA A 104 -1.27 -4.50 14.05
N GLY A 105 -1.62 -5.34 15.02
CA GLY A 105 -2.97 -5.42 15.59
C GLY A 105 -3.43 -4.12 16.21
N LYS A 106 -2.54 -3.39 16.92
CA LYS A 106 -2.83 -2.06 17.49
C LYS A 106 -3.05 -1.02 16.38
N MET A 107 -2.33 -1.13 15.25
CA MET A 107 -2.46 -0.21 14.10
C MET A 107 -3.74 -0.46 13.30
N ASN A 108 -4.06 -1.70 12.98
CA ASN A 108 -5.15 -2.05 12.05
C ASN A 108 -6.45 -2.48 12.74
N GLY A 109 -6.43 -2.76 14.05
CA GLY A 109 -7.58 -3.21 14.83
C GLY A 109 -8.14 -4.58 14.43
N MET A 110 -7.46 -5.34 13.56
CA MET A 110 -7.94 -6.61 13.01
C MET A 110 -7.14 -7.83 13.48
N GLY A 111 -5.97 -7.61 14.11
CA GLY A 111 -5.11 -8.70 14.55
C GLY A 111 -4.59 -9.57 13.41
N LEU A 112 -4.34 -8.97 12.23
CA LEU A 112 -3.76 -9.69 11.11
C LEU A 112 -2.34 -10.13 11.44
N ASP A 113 -2.01 -11.38 11.13
CA ASP A 113 -0.68 -11.92 11.33
C ASP A 113 0.32 -11.31 10.33
N SER A 114 1.23 -10.48 10.83
CA SER A 114 2.28 -9.84 10.01
C SER A 114 3.10 -10.86 9.24
N LYS A 115 3.45 -12.00 9.85
CA LYS A 115 4.24 -13.04 9.20
C LYS A 115 3.59 -13.53 7.91
N ARG A 116 2.28 -13.80 7.94
CA ARG A 116 1.53 -14.21 6.77
C ARG A 116 1.54 -13.14 5.66
N VAL A 117 1.42 -11.87 6.02
CA VAL A 117 1.49 -10.77 5.06
C VAL A 117 2.89 -10.68 4.44
N LEU A 118 3.95 -10.77 5.25
CA LEU A 118 5.33 -10.75 4.77
C LEU A 118 5.62 -11.94 3.83
N GLU A 119 5.19 -13.15 4.17
CA GLU A 119 5.31 -14.33 3.30
C GLU A 119 4.58 -14.12 1.96
N SER A 120 3.41 -13.47 1.97
CA SER A 120 2.65 -13.18 0.75
C SER A 120 3.35 -12.14 -0.14
N ILE A 121 4.08 -11.19 0.44
CA ILE A 121 4.90 -10.22 -0.28
C ILE A 121 6.05 -10.92 -1.00
N GLU A 122 6.77 -11.79 -0.30
CA GLU A 122 7.87 -12.57 -0.88
C GLU A 122 7.39 -13.46 -2.03
N MET A 123 6.24 -14.12 -1.85
CA MET A 123 5.64 -14.93 -2.91
C MET A 123 5.29 -14.06 -4.14
N ALA A 124 4.61 -12.94 -3.95
CA ALA A 124 4.23 -12.06 -5.06
C ALA A 124 5.46 -11.49 -5.79
N SER A 125 6.50 -11.11 -5.04
CA SER A 125 7.78 -10.66 -5.59
C SER A 125 8.48 -11.79 -6.37
N GLY A 126 8.49 -13.01 -5.84
CA GLY A 126 9.01 -14.20 -6.53
C GLY A 126 8.27 -14.55 -7.83
N LEU A 127 7.02 -14.16 -7.96
CA LEU A 127 6.24 -14.24 -9.21
C LEU A 127 6.57 -13.11 -10.22
N GLY A 128 7.46 -12.18 -9.86
CA GLY A 128 7.84 -11.03 -10.69
C GLY A 128 6.92 -9.82 -10.58
N LEU A 129 5.99 -9.78 -9.62
CA LEU A 129 5.19 -8.59 -9.34
C LEU A 129 6.03 -7.58 -8.52
N PRO A 130 6.26 -6.37 -9.04
CA PRO A 130 6.91 -5.32 -8.27
C PRO A 130 6.08 -4.94 -7.04
N VAL A 131 6.68 -4.97 -5.85
CA VAL A 131 6.00 -4.64 -4.60
C VAL A 131 6.59 -3.38 -3.98
N LYS A 132 5.71 -2.45 -3.59
CA LYS A 132 6.05 -1.31 -2.73
C LYS A 132 5.32 -1.46 -1.40
N ILE A 133 6.01 -1.15 -0.33
CA ILE A 133 5.46 -1.23 1.02
C ILE A 133 5.05 0.17 1.47
N ASN A 134 3.87 0.28 2.05
CA ASN A 134 3.40 1.48 2.71
C ASN A 134 3.31 1.22 4.22
N THR A 135 3.92 2.06 5.02
CA THR A 135 3.91 2.00 6.48
C THR A 135 3.44 3.34 7.03
N ALA A 136 2.28 3.37 7.67
CA ALA A 136 1.86 4.53 8.44
C ALA A 136 2.60 4.52 9.79
N VAL A 137 3.26 5.63 10.14
CA VAL A 137 4.02 5.72 11.39
C VAL A 137 3.25 6.55 12.39
N ARG A 138 2.92 5.96 13.55
CA ARG A 138 2.22 6.60 14.66
C ARG A 138 3.08 6.55 15.90
N ARG A 139 3.32 7.73 16.49
CA ARG A 139 4.11 7.89 17.71
C ARG A 139 3.53 7.09 18.87
N GLY A 140 4.39 6.40 19.60
CA GLY A 140 4.01 5.57 20.74
C GLY A 140 3.35 4.24 20.38
N ILE A 141 3.15 3.94 19.09
CA ILE A 141 2.59 2.67 18.65
C ILE A 141 3.61 1.84 17.87
N ASN A 142 4.08 2.32 16.71
CA ASN A 142 5.03 1.61 15.84
C ASN A 142 6.25 2.46 15.42
N ASP A 143 6.37 3.68 15.93
CA ASP A 143 7.50 4.57 15.63
C ASP A 143 8.86 3.98 16.06
N HIS A 144 8.87 3.11 17.07
CA HIS A 144 10.08 2.40 17.52
C HIS A 144 10.57 1.34 16.52
N GLU A 145 9.74 0.93 15.55
CA GLU A 145 10.08 -0.07 14.53
C GLU A 145 10.62 0.52 13.21
N VAL A 146 10.75 1.84 13.09
CA VAL A 146 11.14 2.52 11.83
C VAL A 146 12.45 1.96 11.25
N GLU A 147 13.48 1.81 12.07
CA GLU A 147 14.77 1.31 11.61
C GLU A 147 14.75 -0.18 11.31
N GLU A 148 13.97 -0.94 12.06
CA GLU A 148 13.83 -2.38 11.85
C GLU A 148 13.06 -2.67 10.55
N LEU A 149 11.98 -1.94 10.28
CA LEU A 149 11.25 -1.99 9.03
C LEU A 149 12.14 -1.60 7.84
N ALA A 150 12.92 -0.51 7.99
CA ALA A 150 13.87 -0.08 6.96
C ALA A 150 14.91 -1.16 6.68
N ALA A 151 15.50 -1.78 7.70
CA ALA A 151 16.44 -2.89 7.55
C ALA A 151 15.83 -4.07 6.82
N TYR A 152 14.66 -4.50 7.28
CA TYR A 152 13.97 -5.68 6.75
C TYR A 152 13.68 -5.57 5.25
N PHE A 153 13.09 -4.45 4.82
CA PHE A 153 12.72 -4.25 3.41
C PHE A 153 13.89 -3.86 2.52
N ARG A 154 14.93 -3.18 3.06
CA ARG A 154 16.18 -2.91 2.37
C ARG A 154 16.91 -4.20 1.99
N GLU A 155 17.04 -5.16 2.90
CA GLU A 155 17.68 -6.46 2.65
C GLU A 155 16.97 -7.27 1.56
N ARG A 156 15.68 -7.02 1.35
CA ARG A 156 14.83 -7.70 0.35
C ARG A 156 14.64 -6.92 -0.94
N GLY A 157 15.26 -5.74 -1.04
CA GLY A 157 15.18 -4.90 -2.24
C GLY A 157 13.80 -4.29 -2.50
N HIS A 158 12.95 -4.19 -1.47
CA HIS A 158 11.64 -3.56 -1.61
C HIS A 158 11.68 -2.06 -1.36
N THR A 159 10.96 -1.29 -2.17
CA THR A 159 10.72 0.12 -1.87
C THR A 159 9.81 0.26 -0.66
N LEU A 160 10.32 0.83 0.42
CA LEU A 160 9.54 1.16 1.61
C LEU A 160 9.15 2.64 1.57
N ARG A 161 7.88 2.93 1.84
CA ARG A 161 7.34 4.28 1.96
C ARG A 161 6.76 4.46 3.36
N PHE A 162 7.36 5.32 4.13
CA PHE A 162 6.78 5.81 5.37
C PHE A 162 5.75 6.91 5.09
N ILE A 163 4.66 6.89 5.82
CA ILE A 163 3.55 7.83 5.72
C ILE A 163 3.30 8.39 7.12
N GLU A 164 3.33 9.71 7.25
CA GLU A 164 2.97 10.36 8.49
C GLU A 164 1.53 10.02 8.89
N PHE A 165 1.29 9.77 10.17
CA PHE A 165 -0.06 9.54 10.67
C PHE A 165 -0.91 10.79 10.46
N MET A 166 -1.93 10.70 9.62
CA MET A 166 -2.70 11.86 9.18
C MET A 166 -4.14 11.83 9.72
N ASP A 167 -4.72 13.01 9.84
CA ASP A 167 -6.15 13.18 10.08
C ASP A 167 -6.93 12.68 8.84
N VAL A 168 -7.81 11.70 9.06
CA VAL A 168 -8.75 11.20 8.04
C VAL A 168 -10.19 11.62 8.35
N GLY A 169 -10.35 12.75 9.00
CA GLY A 169 -11.61 13.27 9.53
C GLY A 169 -11.92 12.77 10.94
N ASN A 170 -13.09 13.04 11.46
CA ASN A 170 -13.46 12.80 12.87
C ASN A 170 -13.51 11.31 13.28
N SER A 171 -13.01 10.42 12.45
CA SER A 171 -13.20 8.97 12.63
C SER A 171 -12.04 8.25 13.28
N ASN A 172 -10.82 8.82 13.32
CA ASN A 172 -9.64 8.11 13.83
C ASN A 172 -9.08 8.67 15.16
N GLY A 173 -9.75 9.66 15.77
CA GLY A 173 -9.28 10.27 17.01
C GLY A 173 -7.89 10.90 16.92
N TRP A 174 -7.51 11.39 15.72
CA TRP A 174 -6.19 11.91 15.43
C TRP A 174 -5.79 13.04 16.38
N GLN A 175 -4.55 13.00 16.85
CA GLN A 175 -3.91 14.05 17.64
C GLN A 175 -2.55 14.38 17.02
N SER A 176 -2.17 15.66 17.05
CA SER A 176 -0.93 16.14 16.44
C SER A 176 0.34 15.59 17.10
N ASP A 177 0.29 15.25 18.38
CA ASP A 177 1.38 14.65 19.13
C ASP A 177 1.65 13.17 18.78
N GLU A 178 0.73 12.53 18.08
CA GLU A 178 0.91 11.18 17.54
C GLU A 178 1.63 11.16 16.19
N VAL A 179 1.87 12.33 15.60
CA VAL A 179 2.57 12.43 14.30
C VAL A 179 4.08 12.29 14.52
N VAL A 180 4.70 11.45 13.71
CA VAL A 180 6.16 11.40 13.54
C VAL A 180 6.49 12.12 12.24
N PRO A 181 7.12 13.31 12.29
CA PRO A 181 7.45 14.06 11.09
C PRO A 181 8.38 13.28 10.15
N ALA A 182 8.19 13.41 8.85
CA ALA A 182 9.01 12.74 7.85
C ALA A 182 10.51 13.02 8.04
N GLN A 183 10.89 14.24 8.45
CA GLN A 183 12.28 14.58 8.74
C GLN A 183 12.87 13.74 9.87
N GLU A 184 12.12 13.50 10.95
CA GLU A 184 12.56 12.63 12.05
C GLU A 184 12.83 11.21 11.58
N ILE A 185 11.96 10.67 10.70
CA ILE A 185 12.14 9.35 10.11
C ILE A 185 13.41 9.31 9.25
N VAL A 186 13.61 10.34 8.42
CA VAL A 186 14.82 10.47 7.59
C VAL A 186 16.08 10.51 8.44
N ASP A 187 16.10 11.35 9.49
CA ASP A 187 17.25 11.51 10.38
C ASP A 187 17.62 10.19 11.07
N ARG A 188 16.63 9.44 11.53
CA ARG A 188 16.82 8.12 12.16
C ARG A 188 17.39 7.09 11.20
N ILE A 189 16.88 7.03 9.96
CA ILE A 189 17.40 6.11 8.94
C ILE A 189 18.81 6.52 8.55
N GLN A 190 19.06 7.81 8.34
CA GLN A 190 20.37 8.33 7.95
C GLN A 190 21.45 8.13 9.01
N ALA A 191 21.08 8.14 10.28
CA ALA A 191 22.00 7.83 11.38
C ALA A 191 22.53 6.39 11.32
N ARG A 192 21.77 5.46 10.70
CA ARG A 192 22.12 4.05 10.59
C ARG A 192 22.69 3.67 9.22
N TRP A 193 22.14 4.23 8.16
CA TRP A 193 22.56 4.02 6.77
C TRP A 193 22.55 5.34 6.02
N PRO A 194 23.68 5.72 5.40
CA PRO A 194 23.71 6.91 4.57
C PRO A 194 22.69 6.82 3.43
N ILE A 195 21.84 7.84 3.33
CA ILE A 195 20.84 7.98 2.29
C ILE A 195 20.98 9.32 1.57
N GLU A 196 20.65 9.34 0.29
CA GLU A 196 20.70 10.51 -0.58
C GLU A 196 19.29 10.83 -1.09
N ALA A 197 18.89 12.09 -1.03
CA ALA A 197 17.67 12.54 -1.68
C ALA A 197 17.81 12.43 -3.20
N ILE A 198 16.78 11.87 -3.85
CA ILE A 198 16.74 11.75 -5.31
C ILE A 198 15.57 12.54 -5.89
N ALA A 199 15.70 12.94 -7.15
CA ALA A 199 14.67 13.71 -7.83
C ALA A 199 13.33 12.97 -7.91
N PRO A 200 12.19 13.69 -7.91
CA PRO A 200 10.89 13.09 -8.16
C PRO A 200 10.86 12.30 -9.48
N ALA A 201 10.16 11.18 -9.50
CA ALA A 201 10.03 10.35 -10.70
C ALA A 201 9.14 11.00 -11.78
N TYR A 202 8.22 11.88 -11.37
CA TYR A 202 7.32 12.61 -12.25
C TYR A 202 6.88 13.93 -11.61
N ARG A 203 6.41 14.85 -12.48
CA ARG A 203 5.90 16.15 -12.02
C ARG A 203 4.67 15.98 -11.13
N GLY A 204 4.72 16.53 -9.91
CA GLY A 204 3.62 16.44 -8.93
C GLY A 204 3.70 15.20 -8.03
N GLU A 205 4.82 14.47 -8.01
CA GLU A 205 5.06 13.44 -6.98
C GLU A 205 5.16 14.12 -5.61
N VAL A 206 4.28 13.69 -4.68
CA VAL A 206 4.22 14.26 -3.32
C VAL A 206 5.19 13.59 -2.35
N ALA A 207 5.68 12.40 -2.67
CA ALA A 207 6.60 11.67 -1.81
C ALA A 207 8.04 12.17 -2.02
N ALA A 208 8.72 12.56 -0.94
CA ALA A 208 10.17 12.70 -0.95
C ALA A 208 10.82 11.33 -1.15
N ARG A 209 11.84 11.25 -1.99
CA ARG A 209 12.49 9.99 -2.35
C ARG A 209 13.95 10.00 -1.92
N TYR A 210 14.37 8.89 -1.38
CA TYR A 210 15.75 8.65 -0.96
C TYR A 210 16.23 7.31 -1.50
N ARG A 211 17.53 7.20 -1.67
CA ARG A 211 18.19 5.93 -1.98
C ARG A 211 19.35 5.73 -1.01
N TYR A 212 19.65 4.50 -0.69
CA TYR A 212 20.82 4.17 0.11
C TYR A 212 22.09 4.40 -0.70
N SER A 213 23.11 5.04 -0.11
CA SER A 213 24.36 5.40 -0.80
C SER A 213 25.22 4.18 -1.17
N ASP A 214 24.95 3.03 -0.56
CA ASP A 214 25.62 1.75 -0.87
C ASP A 214 24.93 0.95 -1.98
N GLY A 215 23.87 1.49 -2.58
CA GLY A 215 23.12 0.87 -3.66
C GLY A 215 22.17 -0.26 -3.23
N ALA A 216 21.98 -0.50 -1.95
CA ALA A 216 21.02 -1.46 -1.43
C ALA A 216 19.63 -0.82 -1.32
N GLY A 217 18.64 -1.31 -2.06
CA GLY A 217 17.24 -0.88 -1.99
C GLY A 217 16.89 0.29 -2.88
#